data_28562a531f5f9236297f44258863f350
#
_entry.id   28562a531f5f9236297f44258863f350
#
_cell.length_a   1.000
_cell.length_b   1.000
_cell.length_c   1.000
_cell.angle_alpha   90.00
_cell.angle_beta   90.00
_cell.angle_gamma   90.00
#
_symmetry.space_group_name_H-M   'P 1'
#
loop_
_entity.id
_entity.type
_entity.pdbx_description
1 polymer ?
#
loop_
_entity_poly.entity_id
_entity_poly.type
_entity_poly.pdbx_seq_one_letter_code
_entity_poly.pdbx_strand_id
1 'polypeptide(L)'
;MTTSPQEQAPDRPPARGAAQSQGHPRRWLILGVICLAQLTVLLDNTVLNVAIPSLTRAMDASTADIQWMINAYSLVQSGLLLTAGNAADRYGRKRMLIVGLVLFGVGSLVAGLAESPGRLIAARAGMGVGGALLLTTTLAVVMQIFTHEEQPRAIGIWAAVNSLGFAAGPLVGGFLLNHYWWGAVFLVNLPVVALAVAAVAAYVPESGNRLGERPDLVGAVLSTIGMASLVYAIISGPEHGWTSARVAASAASAVLVLGAFAYWERRIPHPMLDLDFFRNRRFTASVGGLVLITFGMGGALFLLTQYLQFVLGYGPLEAGLRTAPMALTVVALNFTGVAAKWSARMGSPRSIGLGMALMAAGLVSIATLTEHGYTGTLLGLVLIGAGTAVGSPVMSHAIMSSIPREKAGAGAGINGTLNEFGAGLGVAVLGAVLNARFAALVPVVASSLPAALAAAGSERERARITGAYSSGLETSLLVGAVAVLLGGLIAAALLHRADRGDRADGEDRADRGESGGRT
;
A
#
# COMPACT_ATOMS: atom_id res chain seq x y z
N MET A 1 44.39 -40.97 53.85
CA MET A 1 44.39 -40.71 52.37
C MET A 1 43.07 -41.29 51.82
N THR A 2 42.06 -40.44 51.70
CA THR A 2 40.77 -40.82 51.21
C THR A 2 40.50 -39.89 50.00
N THR A 3 40.55 -40.49 48.79
CA THR A 3 40.27 -39.82 47.52
C THR A 3 38.76 -39.78 47.33
N SER A 4 38.19 -38.58 47.27
CA SER A 4 36.77 -38.36 46.88
C SER A 4 36.55 -38.58 45.38
N PRO A 5 35.43 -39.18 44.97
CA PRO A 5 35.09 -39.32 43.55
C PRO A 5 34.69 -37.96 42.98
N GLN A 6 35.24 -37.61 41.83
CA GLN A 6 34.74 -36.51 40.99
C GLN A 6 33.37 -36.83 40.41
N GLU A 7 32.39 -36.08 40.81
CA GLU A 7 31.04 -36.08 40.27
C GLU A 7 31.05 -35.52 38.83
N GLN A 8 30.87 -36.38 37.82
CA GLN A 8 30.74 -35.96 36.44
C GLN A 8 29.41 -35.22 36.28
N ALA A 9 29.51 -33.91 35.96
CA ALA A 9 28.35 -33.10 35.59
C ALA A 9 27.62 -33.69 34.36
N PRO A 10 26.30 -33.74 34.35
CA PRO A 10 25.55 -34.29 33.21
C PRO A 10 25.78 -33.46 31.96
N ASP A 11 26.08 -34.16 30.86
CA ASP A 11 26.22 -33.66 29.51
C ASP A 11 25.02 -32.77 29.14
N ARG A 12 25.21 -31.45 29.12
CA ARG A 12 24.17 -30.52 28.64
C ARG A 12 24.02 -30.73 27.15
N PRO A 13 22.81 -31.01 26.64
CA PRO A 13 22.62 -31.07 25.20
C PRO A 13 23.05 -29.75 24.54
N PRO A 14 23.71 -29.79 23.37
CA PRO A 14 24.22 -28.60 22.72
C PRO A 14 23.11 -27.57 22.53
N ALA A 15 23.37 -26.37 23.01
CA ALA A 15 22.43 -25.26 22.98
C ALA A 15 21.90 -25.06 21.53
N ARG A 16 20.59 -25.02 21.37
CA ARG A 16 19.88 -24.74 20.10
C ARG A 16 20.33 -23.42 19.43
N GLY A 17 21.24 -22.66 20.03
CA GLY A 17 21.81 -21.42 19.50
C GLY A 17 22.90 -21.59 18.45
N ALA A 18 23.56 -22.75 18.35
CA ALA A 18 24.67 -22.95 17.41
C ALA A 18 24.21 -23.23 15.95
N ALA A 19 22.96 -23.65 15.75
CA ALA A 19 22.40 -23.90 14.40
C ALA A 19 21.95 -22.62 13.69
N GLN A 20 21.84 -21.48 14.39
CA GLN A 20 21.44 -20.18 13.81
C GLN A 20 22.60 -19.39 13.20
N SER A 21 23.84 -19.84 13.36
CA SER A 21 25.04 -19.14 12.86
C SER A 21 25.35 -19.40 11.38
N GLN A 22 24.71 -20.39 10.75
CA GLN A 22 24.90 -20.67 9.33
C GLN A 22 23.56 -20.47 8.58
N GLY A 23 23.49 -19.40 7.76
CA GLY A 23 22.33 -19.17 6.88
C GLY A 23 22.07 -20.36 5.96
N HIS A 24 20.82 -20.49 5.45
CA HIS A 24 20.43 -21.60 4.59
C HIS A 24 21.35 -21.70 3.35
N PRO A 25 21.86 -22.89 2.94
CA PRO A 25 22.83 -23.03 1.85
C PRO A 25 22.39 -22.42 0.52
N ARG A 26 21.08 -22.48 0.22
CA ARG A 26 20.46 -21.95 -1.01
C ARG A 26 19.73 -20.63 -0.81
N ARG A 27 20.08 -19.83 0.21
CA ARG A 27 19.35 -18.61 0.61
C ARG A 27 19.19 -17.57 -0.50
N TRP A 28 20.20 -17.38 -1.34
CA TRP A 28 20.14 -16.44 -2.47
C TRP A 28 19.17 -16.90 -3.57
N LEU A 29 19.10 -18.21 -3.85
CA LEU A 29 18.13 -18.78 -4.76
C LEU A 29 16.71 -18.63 -4.22
N ILE A 30 16.51 -18.92 -2.93
CA ILE A 30 15.23 -18.74 -2.25
C ILE A 30 14.81 -17.26 -2.27
N LEU A 31 15.73 -16.33 -2.06
CA LEU A 31 15.45 -14.89 -2.21
C LEU A 31 14.92 -14.56 -3.61
N GLY A 32 15.54 -15.09 -4.66
CA GLY A 32 15.06 -14.94 -6.04
C GLY A 32 13.62 -15.44 -6.23
N VAL A 33 13.31 -16.61 -5.66
CA VAL A 33 11.94 -17.20 -5.69
C VAL A 33 10.94 -16.32 -4.95
N ILE A 34 11.31 -15.80 -3.78
CA ILE A 34 10.48 -14.90 -2.98
C ILE A 34 10.25 -13.58 -3.72
N CYS A 35 11.30 -13.03 -4.33
CA CYS A 35 11.20 -11.83 -5.14
C CYS A 35 10.27 -12.03 -6.36
N LEU A 36 10.28 -13.21 -6.98
CA LEU A 36 9.37 -13.55 -8.07
C LEU A 36 7.91 -13.58 -7.57
N ALA A 37 7.65 -14.22 -6.42
CA ALA A 37 6.32 -14.24 -5.81
C ALA A 37 5.82 -12.83 -5.46
N GLN A 38 6.70 -11.99 -4.91
CA GLN A 38 6.40 -10.61 -4.55
C GLN A 38 6.12 -9.74 -5.79
N LEU A 39 6.89 -9.93 -6.86
CA LEU A 39 6.74 -9.18 -8.10
C LEU A 39 5.34 -9.35 -8.71
N THR A 40 4.72 -10.53 -8.56
CA THR A 40 3.35 -10.80 -9.05
C THR A 40 2.32 -9.83 -8.43
N VAL A 41 2.39 -9.64 -7.11
CA VAL A 41 1.50 -8.73 -6.38
C VAL A 41 1.72 -7.27 -6.79
N LEU A 42 2.97 -6.87 -6.96
CA LEU A 42 3.33 -5.48 -7.27
C LEU A 42 2.97 -5.08 -8.69
N LEU A 43 3.20 -5.98 -9.64
CA LEU A 43 2.78 -5.77 -11.02
C LEU A 43 1.27 -5.62 -11.11
N ASP A 44 0.51 -6.50 -10.46
CA ASP A 44 -0.95 -6.47 -10.47
C ASP A 44 -1.51 -5.13 -9.96
N ASN A 45 -0.96 -4.61 -8.86
CA ASN A 45 -1.39 -3.34 -8.27
C ASN A 45 -1.21 -2.14 -9.21
N THR A 46 -0.19 -2.16 -10.05
CA THR A 46 0.16 -1.02 -10.90
C THR A 46 -0.31 -1.17 -12.35
N VAL A 47 -0.35 -2.40 -12.87
CA VAL A 47 -0.87 -2.72 -14.22
C VAL A 47 -2.34 -2.35 -14.36
N LEU A 48 -3.14 -2.59 -13.31
CA LEU A 48 -4.57 -2.30 -13.33
C LEU A 48 -4.88 -0.82 -13.61
N ASN A 49 -4.07 0.10 -13.09
CA ASN A 49 -4.27 1.54 -13.34
C ASN A 49 -4.22 1.88 -14.84
N VAL A 50 -3.32 1.26 -15.59
CA VAL A 50 -3.21 1.46 -17.06
C VAL A 50 -4.37 0.78 -17.78
N ALA A 51 -4.95 -0.28 -17.21
CA ALA A 51 -6.06 -1.03 -17.79
C ALA A 51 -7.44 -0.36 -17.62
N ILE A 52 -7.57 0.64 -16.74
CA ILE A 52 -8.83 1.33 -16.42
C ILE A 52 -9.63 1.69 -17.68
N PRO A 53 -9.06 2.43 -18.67
CA PRO A 53 -9.82 2.83 -19.84
C PRO A 53 -10.26 1.66 -20.73
N SER A 54 -9.47 0.60 -20.78
CA SER A 54 -9.81 -0.61 -21.54
C SER A 54 -10.94 -1.39 -20.87
N LEU A 55 -10.90 -1.50 -19.53
CA LEU A 55 -11.96 -2.12 -18.72
C LEU A 55 -13.27 -1.33 -18.81
N THR A 56 -13.20 0.01 -18.68
CA THR A 56 -14.38 0.87 -18.80
C THR A 56 -15.10 0.67 -20.13
N ARG A 57 -14.34 0.62 -21.24
CA ARG A 57 -14.92 0.40 -22.58
C ARG A 57 -15.42 -1.03 -22.80
N ALA A 58 -14.72 -2.03 -22.31
CA ALA A 58 -15.04 -3.43 -22.55
C ALA A 58 -16.23 -3.95 -21.73
N MET A 59 -16.44 -3.39 -20.54
CA MET A 59 -17.49 -3.82 -19.60
C MET A 59 -18.60 -2.79 -19.41
N ASP A 60 -18.55 -1.67 -20.11
CA ASP A 60 -19.44 -0.50 -19.87
C ASP A 60 -19.47 -0.11 -18.38
N ALA A 61 -18.30 -0.16 -17.75
CA ALA A 61 -18.13 0.02 -16.31
C ALA A 61 -18.27 1.50 -15.93
N SER A 62 -19.04 1.78 -14.89
CA SER A 62 -19.12 3.11 -14.29
C SER A 62 -17.80 3.50 -13.59
N THR A 63 -17.64 4.78 -13.29
CA THR A 63 -16.48 5.24 -12.49
C THR A 63 -16.47 4.57 -11.12
N ALA A 64 -17.63 4.34 -10.50
CA ALA A 64 -17.74 3.63 -9.24
C ALA A 64 -17.30 2.16 -9.36
N ASP A 65 -17.68 1.46 -10.44
CA ASP A 65 -17.23 0.09 -10.68
C ASP A 65 -15.70 0.01 -10.74
N ILE A 66 -15.08 0.93 -11.49
CA ILE A 66 -13.61 1.00 -11.59
C ILE A 66 -12.96 1.27 -10.24
N GLN A 67 -13.50 2.20 -9.44
CA GLN A 67 -13.03 2.44 -8.09
C GLN A 67 -13.15 1.18 -7.23
N TRP A 68 -14.23 0.42 -7.37
CA TRP A 68 -14.41 -0.84 -6.66
C TRP A 68 -13.47 -1.95 -7.14
N MET A 69 -13.18 -2.05 -8.44
CA MET A 69 -12.20 -3.00 -8.97
C MET A 69 -10.81 -2.81 -8.33
N ILE A 70 -10.42 -1.56 -8.05
CA ILE A 70 -9.17 -1.24 -7.35
C ILE A 70 -9.32 -1.48 -5.85
N ASN A 71 -10.35 -0.89 -5.24
CA ASN A 71 -10.50 -0.87 -3.79
C ASN A 71 -10.82 -2.24 -3.18
N ALA A 72 -11.56 -3.12 -3.87
CA ALA A 72 -11.88 -4.45 -3.36
C ALA A 72 -10.62 -5.27 -3.01
N TYR A 73 -9.59 -5.19 -3.85
CA TYR A 73 -8.29 -5.80 -3.59
C TYR A 73 -7.59 -5.16 -2.38
N SER A 74 -7.37 -3.86 -2.41
CA SER A 74 -6.62 -3.12 -1.38
C SER A 74 -7.30 -3.18 0.00
N LEU A 75 -8.63 -3.14 0.06
CA LEU A 75 -9.39 -3.24 1.31
C LEU A 75 -9.29 -4.62 1.95
N VAL A 76 -9.47 -5.68 1.16
CA VAL A 76 -9.34 -7.05 1.67
C VAL A 76 -7.89 -7.33 2.06
N GLN A 77 -6.94 -6.93 1.25
CA GLN A 77 -5.52 -7.08 1.54
C GLN A 77 -5.14 -6.34 2.82
N SER A 78 -5.49 -5.06 2.97
CA SER A 78 -5.16 -4.26 4.15
C SER A 78 -5.80 -4.81 5.42
N GLY A 79 -7.06 -5.22 5.36
CA GLY A 79 -7.78 -5.79 6.51
C GLY A 79 -7.22 -7.14 6.98
N LEU A 80 -6.61 -7.92 6.07
CA LEU A 80 -6.08 -9.25 6.37
C LEU A 80 -4.57 -9.27 6.65
N LEU A 81 -3.82 -8.20 6.35
CA LEU A 81 -2.35 -8.20 6.42
C LEU A 81 -1.81 -8.67 7.78
N LEU A 82 -2.33 -8.12 8.87
CA LEU A 82 -1.89 -8.49 10.23
C LEU A 82 -2.25 -9.94 10.57
N THR A 83 -3.48 -10.34 10.25
CA THR A 83 -3.97 -11.71 10.47
C THR A 83 -3.21 -12.73 9.62
N ALA A 84 -2.88 -12.38 8.37
CA ALA A 84 -2.09 -13.22 7.47
C ALA A 84 -0.66 -13.45 7.99
N GLY A 85 -0.04 -12.44 8.62
CA GLY A 85 1.25 -12.57 9.29
C GLY A 85 1.21 -13.60 10.42
N ASN A 86 0.24 -13.47 11.32
CA ASN A 86 0.04 -14.41 12.43
C ASN A 86 -0.30 -15.83 11.92
N ALA A 87 -1.09 -15.93 10.85
CA ALA A 87 -1.38 -17.21 10.21
C ALA A 87 -0.11 -17.87 9.65
N ALA A 88 0.76 -17.10 9.00
CA ALA A 88 2.01 -17.60 8.45
C ALA A 88 2.96 -18.11 9.55
N ASP A 89 3.06 -17.39 10.66
CA ASP A 89 3.90 -17.82 11.79
C ASP A 89 3.36 -19.07 12.47
N ARG A 90 2.02 -19.23 12.58
CA ARG A 90 1.39 -20.38 13.23
C ARG A 90 1.31 -21.62 12.34
N TYR A 91 0.83 -21.47 11.09
CA TYR A 91 0.53 -22.59 10.20
C TYR A 91 1.67 -22.97 9.27
N GLY A 92 2.73 -22.18 9.25
CA GLY A 92 3.93 -22.39 8.44
C GLY A 92 4.05 -21.44 7.26
N ARG A 93 5.18 -20.79 7.17
CA ARG A 93 5.45 -19.73 6.18
C ARG A 93 5.41 -20.26 4.75
N LYS A 94 6.04 -21.42 4.48
CA LYS A 94 5.98 -22.06 3.16
C LYS A 94 4.56 -22.40 2.73
N ARG A 95 3.77 -23.00 3.63
CA ARG A 95 2.38 -23.37 3.35
C ARG A 95 1.54 -22.16 3.05
N MET A 96 1.63 -21.11 3.87
CA MET A 96 0.87 -19.87 3.68
C MET A 96 1.30 -19.12 2.42
N LEU A 97 2.58 -19.17 2.06
CA LEU A 97 3.08 -18.62 0.79
C LEU A 97 2.48 -19.36 -0.42
N ILE A 98 2.43 -20.68 -0.40
CA ILE A 98 1.79 -21.49 -1.46
C ILE A 98 0.28 -21.20 -1.52
N VAL A 99 -0.41 -21.17 -0.38
CA VAL A 99 -1.85 -20.83 -0.32
C VAL A 99 -2.10 -19.45 -0.89
N GLY A 100 -1.28 -18.47 -0.52
CA GLY A 100 -1.35 -17.11 -1.06
C GLY A 100 -1.17 -17.07 -2.58
N LEU A 101 -0.16 -17.74 -3.11
CA LEU A 101 0.09 -17.85 -4.57
C LEU A 101 -1.08 -18.51 -5.30
N VAL A 102 -1.62 -19.60 -4.76
CA VAL A 102 -2.75 -20.32 -5.38
C VAL A 102 -4.01 -19.45 -5.38
N LEU A 103 -4.35 -18.83 -4.25
CA LEU A 103 -5.51 -17.92 -4.16
C LEU A 103 -5.36 -16.73 -5.11
N PHE A 104 -4.16 -16.14 -5.17
CA PHE A 104 -3.87 -15.05 -6.08
C PHE A 104 -3.97 -15.48 -7.54
N GLY A 105 -3.42 -16.66 -7.89
CA GLY A 105 -3.50 -17.22 -9.24
C GLY A 105 -4.92 -17.57 -9.67
N VAL A 106 -5.69 -18.23 -8.81
CA VAL A 106 -7.12 -18.54 -9.08
C VAL A 106 -7.91 -17.24 -9.23
N GLY A 107 -7.71 -16.27 -8.34
CA GLY A 107 -8.32 -14.95 -8.45
C GLY A 107 -7.95 -14.24 -9.76
N SER A 108 -6.66 -14.29 -10.17
CA SER A 108 -6.20 -13.75 -11.46
C SER A 108 -6.86 -14.44 -12.66
N LEU A 109 -7.03 -15.76 -12.61
CA LEU A 109 -7.75 -16.50 -13.67
C LEU A 109 -9.21 -16.04 -13.77
N VAL A 110 -9.91 -15.98 -12.63
CA VAL A 110 -11.31 -15.55 -12.58
C VAL A 110 -11.44 -14.08 -13.02
N ALA A 111 -10.50 -13.20 -12.61
CA ALA A 111 -10.46 -11.81 -13.01
C ALA A 111 -10.26 -11.66 -14.53
N GLY A 112 -9.31 -12.39 -15.12
CA GLY A 112 -9.02 -12.34 -16.54
C GLY A 112 -10.17 -12.84 -17.44
N LEU A 113 -11.04 -13.70 -16.89
CA LEU A 113 -12.22 -14.27 -17.57
C LEU A 113 -13.55 -13.62 -17.12
N ALA A 114 -13.51 -12.51 -16.38
CA ALA A 114 -14.72 -11.86 -15.89
C ALA A 114 -15.50 -11.21 -17.02
N GLU A 115 -16.82 -11.44 -17.05
CA GLU A 115 -17.74 -10.90 -18.05
C GLU A 115 -18.55 -9.70 -17.53
N SER A 116 -18.36 -9.32 -16.27
CA SER A 116 -19.07 -8.21 -15.64
C SER A 116 -18.24 -7.53 -14.56
N PRO A 117 -18.49 -6.22 -14.30
CA PRO A 117 -17.82 -5.49 -13.22
C PRO A 117 -17.90 -6.21 -11.88
N GLY A 118 -19.06 -6.72 -11.49
CA GLY A 118 -19.27 -7.40 -10.21
C GLY A 118 -18.43 -8.68 -10.06
N ARG A 119 -18.27 -9.48 -11.14
CA ARG A 119 -17.40 -10.68 -11.12
C ARG A 119 -15.93 -10.28 -10.98
N LEU A 120 -15.50 -9.23 -11.65
CA LEU A 120 -14.13 -8.72 -11.53
C LEU A 120 -13.85 -8.19 -10.13
N ILE A 121 -14.77 -7.41 -9.54
CA ILE A 121 -14.66 -6.91 -8.16
C ILE A 121 -14.54 -8.06 -7.16
N ALA A 122 -15.38 -9.11 -7.29
CA ALA A 122 -15.32 -10.29 -6.42
C ALA A 122 -14.00 -11.06 -6.58
N ALA A 123 -13.51 -11.23 -7.82
CA ALA A 123 -12.21 -11.84 -8.09
C ALA A 123 -11.07 -11.05 -7.47
N ARG A 124 -11.09 -9.72 -7.58
CA ARG A 124 -10.14 -8.80 -6.97
C ARG A 124 -10.13 -8.92 -5.43
N ALA A 125 -11.30 -9.00 -4.81
CA ALA A 125 -11.40 -9.26 -3.37
C ALA A 125 -10.72 -10.60 -2.99
N GLY A 126 -10.94 -11.65 -3.76
CA GLY A 126 -10.26 -12.95 -3.57
C GLY A 126 -8.74 -12.86 -3.75
N MET A 127 -8.26 -12.11 -4.76
CA MET A 127 -6.83 -11.83 -4.95
C MET A 127 -6.24 -11.08 -3.76
N GLY A 128 -7.00 -10.18 -3.11
CA GLY A 128 -6.57 -9.46 -1.92
C GLY A 128 -6.23 -10.39 -0.74
N VAL A 129 -6.95 -11.49 -0.57
CA VAL A 129 -6.61 -12.53 0.42
C VAL A 129 -5.24 -13.15 0.11
N GLY A 130 -5.02 -13.52 -1.14
CA GLY A 130 -3.73 -14.03 -1.60
C GLY A 130 -2.60 -13.03 -1.42
N GLY A 131 -2.84 -11.78 -1.80
CA GLY A 131 -1.88 -10.67 -1.66
C GLY A 131 -1.45 -10.43 -0.22
N ALA A 132 -2.38 -10.47 0.75
CA ALA A 132 -2.07 -10.33 2.17
C ALA A 132 -1.12 -11.42 2.66
N LEU A 133 -1.37 -12.69 2.28
CA LEU A 133 -0.49 -13.80 2.61
C LEU A 133 0.89 -13.65 1.96
N LEU A 134 0.96 -13.22 0.70
CA LEU A 134 2.22 -13.05 -0.03
C LEU A 134 3.09 -11.95 0.58
N LEU A 135 2.53 -10.76 0.83
CA LEU A 135 3.28 -9.64 1.39
C LEU A 135 3.90 -9.97 2.76
N THR A 136 3.14 -10.60 3.64
CA THR A 136 3.60 -10.90 4.99
C THR A 136 4.58 -12.07 5.04
N THR A 137 4.35 -13.13 4.24
CA THR A 137 5.19 -14.33 4.26
C THR A 137 6.53 -14.13 3.56
N THR A 138 6.59 -13.34 2.49
CA THR A 138 7.84 -13.12 1.73
C THR A 138 8.93 -12.51 2.60
N LEU A 139 8.64 -11.41 3.31
CA LEU A 139 9.60 -10.78 4.21
C LEU A 139 9.97 -11.67 5.40
N ALA A 140 8.97 -12.39 5.96
CA ALA A 140 9.20 -13.30 7.09
C ALA A 140 10.14 -14.46 6.73
N VAL A 141 10.03 -15.01 5.51
CA VAL A 141 10.96 -16.04 5.02
C VAL A 141 12.37 -15.46 4.82
N VAL A 142 12.51 -14.25 4.27
CA VAL A 142 13.82 -13.58 4.14
C VAL A 142 14.51 -13.46 5.50
N MET A 143 13.79 -12.96 6.51
CA MET A 143 14.34 -12.80 7.86
C MET A 143 14.78 -14.12 8.51
N GLN A 144 14.20 -15.24 8.09
CA GLN A 144 14.50 -16.55 8.64
C GLN A 144 15.72 -17.24 8.01
N ILE A 145 15.90 -17.11 6.68
CA ILE A 145 16.90 -17.89 5.95
C ILE A 145 18.27 -17.23 5.91
N PHE A 146 18.37 -15.93 6.20
CA PHE A 146 19.60 -15.17 6.19
C PHE A 146 20.14 -14.97 7.62
N THR A 147 21.49 -14.96 7.75
CA THR A 147 22.15 -14.57 8.99
C THR A 147 21.93 -13.08 9.29
N HIS A 148 22.03 -12.66 10.55
CA HIS A 148 21.88 -11.25 10.94
C HIS A 148 22.77 -10.29 10.15
N GLU A 149 23.98 -10.72 9.77
CA GLU A 149 24.93 -9.94 8.98
C GLU A 149 24.47 -9.75 7.53
N GLU A 150 23.80 -10.76 6.94
CA GLU A 150 23.34 -10.74 5.55
C GLU A 150 21.93 -10.16 5.38
N GLN A 151 21.11 -10.15 6.45
CA GLN A 151 19.71 -9.63 6.41
C GLN A 151 19.60 -8.24 5.81
N PRO A 152 20.43 -7.24 6.13
CA PRO A 152 20.33 -5.91 5.52
C PRO A 152 20.47 -5.93 4.00
N ARG A 153 21.38 -6.78 3.48
CA ARG A 153 21.57 -6.94 2.03
C ARG A 153 20.38 -7.65 1.37
N ALA A 154 19.87 -8.71 1.99
CA ALA A 154 18.71 -9.45 1.47
C ALA A 154 17.45 -8.59 1.45
N ILE A 155 17.19 -7.84 2.52
CA ILE A 155 16.07 -6.88 2.61
C ILE A 155 16.25 -5.77 1.56
N GLY A 156 17.47 -5.28 1.35
CA GLY A 156 17.77 -4.28 0.33
C GLY A 156 17.43 -4.78 -1.09
N ILE A 157 17.74 -6.04 -1.43
CA ILE A 157 17.37 -6.65 -2.71
C ILE A 157 15.86 -6.82 -2.81
N TRP A 158 15.20 -7.31 -1.77
CA TRP A 158 13.74 -7.44 -1.71
C TRP A 158 13.04 -6.09 -1.92
N ALA A 159 13.52 -5.02 -1.26
CA ALA A 159 13.00 -3.67 -1.43
C ALA A 159 13.27 -3.09 -2.83
N ALA A 160 14.43 -3.41 -3.43
CA ALA A 160 14.74 -3.01 -4.81
C ALA A 160 13.78 -3.67 -5.82
N VAL A 161 13.44 -4.95 -5.62
CA VAL A 161 12.44 -5.65 -6.45
C VAL A 161 11.05 -5.04 -6.29
N ASN A 162 10.67 -4.61 -5.07
CA ASN A 162 9.43 -3.88 -4.85
C ASN A 162 9.39 -2.57 -5.67
N SER A 163 10.45 -1.79 -5.62
CA SER A 163 10.54 -0.55 -6.39
C SER A 163 10.53 -0.81 -7.91
N LEU A 164 11.21 -1.87 -8.36
CA LEU A 164 11.23 -2.27 -9.77
C LEU A 164 9.85 -2.74 -10.24
N GLY A 165 9.13 -3.54 -9.43
CA GLY A 165 7.77 -3.98 -9.74
C GLY A 165 6.80 -2.82 -9.90
N PHE A 166 6.90 -1.82 -9.02
CA PHE A 166 6.11 -0.60 -9.12
C PHE A 166 6.39 0.19 -10.41
N ALA A 167 7.66 0.30 -10.82
CA ALA A 167 8.06 0.98 -12.05
C ALA A 167 7.71 0.18 -13.32
N ALA A 168 7.82 -1.15 -13.26
CA ALA A 168 7.59 -2.03 -14.40
C ALA A 168 6.10 -2.22 -14.72
N GLY A 169 5.21 -2.09 -13.73
CA GLY A 169 3.77 -2.35 -13.90
C GLY A 169 3.13 -1.57 -15.04
N PRO A 170 3.25 -0.23 -15.10
CA PRO A 170 2.68 0.54 -16.21
C PRO A 170 3.23 0.15 -17.58
N LEU A 171 4.51 -0.24 -17.65
CA LEU A 171 5.15 -0.69 -18.90
C LEU A 171 4.61 -2.06 -19.35
N VAL A 172 4.56 -3.01 -18.42
CA VAL A 172 4.04 -4.36 -18.68
C VAL A 172 2.54 -4.27 -19.03
N GLY A 173 1.76 -3.52 -18.26
CA GLY A 173 0.35 -3.30 -18.51
C GLY A 173 0.10 -2.64 -19.85
N GLY A 174 0.84 -1.58 -20.15
CA GLY A 174 0.76 -0.88 -21.44
C GLY A 174 1.12 -1.78 -22.62
N PHE A 175 2.16 -2.59 -22.51
CA PHE A 175 2.54 -3.57 -23.55
C PHE A 175 1.43 -4.61 -23.77
N LEU A 176 0.91 -5.20 -22.68
CA LEU A 176 -0.14 -6.21 -22.77
C LEU A 176 -1.41 -5.65 -23.41
N LEU A 177 -1.84 -4.45 -23.00
CA LEU A 177 -3.06 -3.81 -23.52
C LEU A 177 -2.93 -3.31 -24.96
N ASN A 178 -1.71 -3.08 -25.42
CA ASN A 178 -1.45 -2.71 -26.80
C ASN A 178 -1.51 -3.90 -27.79
N HIS A 179 -1.22 -5.11 -27.29
CA HIS A 179 -1.12 -6.31 -28.13
C HIS A 179 -2.21 -7.36 -27.87
N TYR A 180 -2.86 -7.30 -26.69
CA TYR A 180 -3.83 -8.28 -26.23
C TYR A 180 -5.06 -7.57 -25.64
N TRP A 181 -6.11 -8.33 -25.30
CA TRP A 181 -7.29 -7.80 -24.62
C TRP A 181 -7.00 -7.51 -23.12
N TRP A 182 -7.88 -6.78 -22.48
CA TRP A 182 -7.70 -6.34 -21.10
C TRP A 182 -7.48 -7.48 -20.09
N GLY A 183 -8.08 -8.66 -20.29
CA GLY A 183 -7.92 -9.81 -19.39
C GLY A 183 -6.48 -10.34 -19.34
N ALA A 184 -5.66 -10.07 -20.36
CA ALA A 184 -4.26 -10.47 -20.39
C ALA A 184 -3.45 -9.88 -19.23
N VAL A 185 -3.85 -8.72 -18.68
CA VAL A 185 -3.17 -8.10 -17.53
C VAL A 185 -3.29 -8.94 -16.25
N PHE A 186 -4.34 -9.74 -16.14
CA PHE A 186 -4.50 -10.70 -15.04
C PHE A 186 -3.87 -12.05 -15.39
N LEU A 187 -4.09 -12.54 -16.61
CA LEU A 187 -3.61 -13.86 -17.03
C LEU A 187 -2.08 -13.97 -17.06
N VAL A 188 -1.36 -12.86 -17.24
CA VAL A 188 0.11 -12.83 -17.16
C VAL A 188 0.65 -13.28 -15.80
N ASN A 189 -0.16 -13.16 -14.75
CA ASN A 189 0.21 -13.64 -13.42
C ASN A 189 0.28 -15.17 -13.34
N LEU A 190 -0.49 -15.91 -14.15
CA LEU A 190 -0.62 -17.37 -14.06
C LEU A 190 0.70 -18.13 -14.28
N PRO A 191 1.47 -17.88 -15.36
CA PRO A 191 2.75 -18.56 -15.55
C PRO A 191 3.76 -18.20 -14.45
N VAL A 192 3.74 -16.94 -13.96
CA VAL A 192 4.60 -16.49 -12.87
C VAL A 192 4.23 -17.19 -11.55
N VAL A 193 2.94 -17.26 -11.24
CA VAL A 193 2.42 -17.97 -10.06
C VAL A 193 2.75 -19.47 -10.14
N ALA A 194 2.53 -20.12 -11.28
CA ALA A 194 2.85 -21.53 -11.45
C ALA A 194 4.33 -21.83 -11.20
N LEU A 195 5.21 -21.00 -11.77
CA LEU A 195 6.66 -21.08 -11.55
C LEU A 195 7.02 -20.82 -10.08
N ALA A 196 6.42 -19.79 -9.47
CA ALA A 196 6.65 -19.44 -8.07
C ALA A 196 6.19 -20.57 -7.13
N VAL A 197 5.00 -21.16 -7.35
CA VAL A 197 4.50 -22.31 -6.56
C VAL A 197 5.47 -23.50 -6.65
N ALA A 198 5.89 -23.88 -7.86
CA ALA A 198 6.83 -24.96 -8.07
C ALA A 198 8.17 -24.70 -7.36
N ALA A 199 8.70 -23.47 -7.50
CA ALA A 199 9.97 -23.08 -6.90
C ALA A 199 9.88 -22.98 -5.35
N VAL A 200 8.78 -22.44 -4.80
CA VAL A 200 8.54 -22.39 -3.35
C VAL A 200 8.42 -23.82 -2.79
N ALA A 201 7.66 -24.69 -3.47
CA ALA A 201 7.50 -26.08 -3.05
C ALA A 201 8.85 -26.83 -3.02
N ALA A 202 9.73 -26.58 -3.99
CA ALA A 202 11.02 -27.24 -4.12
C ALA A 202 12.11 -26.70 -3.19
N TYR A 203 12.18 -25.38 -3.00
CA TYR A 203 13.35 -24.74 -2.40
C TYR A 203 13.11 -24.09 -1.04
N VAL A 204 11.89 -23.60 -0.75
CA VAL A 204 11.63 -22.90 0.52
C VAL A 204 11.47 -23.93 1.65
N PRO A 205 12.23 -23.81 2.76
CA PRO A 205 12.06 -24.69 3.90
C PRO A 205 10.76 -24.36 4.64
N GLU A 206 10.11 -25.39 5.18
CA GLU A 206 8.96 -25.17 6.06
C GLU A 206 9.41 -24.60 7.40
N SER A 207 8.66 -23.64 7.90
CA SER A 207 8.89 -23.04 9.20
C SER A 207 7.59 -22.53 9.77
N GLY A 208 7.30 -22.91 10.97
CA GLY A 208 6.12 -22.45 11.70
C GLY A 208 6.33 -22.67 13.18
N ASN A 209 5.80 -21.80 13.98
CA ASN A 209 5.74 -21.96 15.41
C ASN A 209 4.29 -22.31 15.81
N ARG A 210 4.00 -23.60 16.03
CA ARG A 210 2.66 -24.06 16.44
C ARG A 210 2.18 -23.45 17.77
N LEU A 211 3.08 -22.89 18.57
CA LEU A 211 2.80 -22.16 19.80
C LEU A 211 2.54 -20.67 19.55
N GLY A 212 2.65 -20.20 18.30
CA GLY A 212 2.36 -18.83 17.91
C GLY A 212 0.92 -18.40 18.20
N GLU A 213 0.70 -17.10 18.31
CA GLU A 213 -0.60 -16.51 18.58
C GLU A 213 -1.64 -16.92 17.52
N ARG A 214 -2.89 -17.03 17.95
CA ARG A 214 -3.99 -17.36 17.01
C ARG A 214 -4.30 -16.12 16.17
N PRO A 215 -4.50 -16.28 14.84
CA PRO A 215 -4.97 -15.19 14.00
C PRO A 215 -6.30 -14.63 14.52
N ASP A 216 -6.38 -13.32 14.64
CA ASP A 216 -7.64 -12.64 14.99
C ASP A 216 -8.52 -12.45 13.74
N LEU A 217 -9.32 -13.47 13.44
CA LEU A 217 -10.25 -13.44 12.31
C LEU A 217 -11.40 -12.46 12.54
N VAL A 218 -11.82 -12.26 13.78
CA VAL A 218 -12.92 -11.32 14.11
C VAL A 218 -12.47 -9.89 13.86
N GLY A 219 -11.31 -9.49 14.38
CA GLY A 219 -10.72 -8.18 14.10
C GLY A 219 -10.48 -7.94 12.61
N ALA A 220 -9.97 -8.94 11.89
CA ALA A 220 -9.78 -8.85 10.45
C ALA A 220 -11.09 -8.64 9.66
N VAL A 221 -12.15 -9.37 10.01
CA VAL A 221 -13.47 -9.20 9.38
C VAL A 221 -14.08 -7.84 9.71
N LEU A 222 -14.03 -7.43 10.99
CA LEU A 222 -14.55 -6.13 11.42
C LEU A 222 -13.81 -4.97 10.74
N SER A 223 -12.47 -5.00 10.71
CA SER A 223 -11.68 -3.94 10.05
C SER A 223 -11.97 -3.89 8.55
N THR A 224 -12.01 -5.03 7.86
CA THR A 224 -12.29 -5.10 6.42
C THR A 224 -13.70 -4.57 6.09
N ILE A 225 -14.73 -5.04 6.81
CA ILE A 225 -16.12 -4.59 6.58
C ILE A 225 -16.26 -3.10 6.92
N GLY A 226 -15.68 -2.65 8.01
CA GLY A 226 -15.75 -1.24 8.43
C GLY A 226 -15.08 -0.31 7.40
N MET A 227 -13.89 -0.66 6.93
CA MET A 227 -13.20 0.09 5.86
C MET A 227 -13.96 0.03 4.53
N ALA A 228 -14.50 -1.13 4.16
CA ALA A 228 -15.31 -1.28 2.94
C ALA A 228 -16.59 -0.43 3.01
N SER A 229 -17.27 -0.40 4.16
CA SER A 229 -18.45 0.45 4.38
C SER A 229 -18.13 1.94 4.26
N LEU A 230 -16.98 2.38 4.80
CA LEU A 230 -16.50 3.75 4.68
C LEU A 230 -16.25 4.13 3.21
N VAL A 231 -15.51 3.29 2.50
CA VAL A 231 -15.18 3.51 1.08
C VAL A 231 -16.44 3.47 0.22
N TYR A 232 -17.40 2.59 0.53
CA TYR A 232 -18.70 2.55 -0.16
C TYR A 232 -19.47 3.86 0.01
N ALA A 233 -19.54 4.41 1.22
CA ALA A 233 -20.20 5.69 1.46
C ALA A 233 -19.57 6.81 0.62
N ILE A 234 -18.23 6.83 0.52
CA ILE A 234 -17.49 7.84 -0.23
C ILE A 234 -17.74 7.70 -1.76
N ILE A 235 -17.63 6.49 -2.30
CA ILE A 235 -17.80 6.23 -3.74
C ILE A 235 -19.25 6.49 -4.19
N SER A 236 -20.23 6.08 -3.37
CA SER A 236 -21.65 6.18 -3.70
C SER A 236 -22.25 7.57 -3.45
N GLY A 237 -21.55 8.43 -2.71
CA GLY A 237 -22.03 9.78 -2.38
C GLY A 237 -22.38 10.63 -3.61
N PRO A 238 -21.50 10.76 -4.63
CA PRO A 238 -21.77 11.53 -5.84
C PRO A 238 -22.90 10.97 -6.71
N GLU A 239 -23.08 9.63 -6.74
CA GLU A 239 -24.08 8.97 -7.61
C GLU A 239 -25.48 8.98 -7.01
N HIS A 240 -25.59 8.73 -5.70
CA HIS A 240 -26.87 8.55 -5.03
C HIS A 240 -27.27 9.75 -4.17
N GLY A 241 -26.39 10.75 -4.04
CA GLY A 241 -26.54 11.89 -3.11
C GLY A 241 -26.06 11.57 -1.71
N TRP A 242 -25.31 12.51 -1.11
CA TRP A 242 -24.71 12.37 0.22
C TRP A 242 -25.71 12.18 1.36
N THR A 243 -26.97 12.61 1.18
CA THR A 243 -28.06 12.47 2.16
C THR A 243 -28.94 11.24 1.90
N SER A 244 -28.64 10.43 0.91
CA SER A 244 -29.43 9.23 0.59
C SER A 244 -29.34 8.19 1.72
N ALA A 245 -30.41 7.43 1.90
CA ALA A 245 -30.48 6.38 2.92
C ALA A 245 -29.35 5.34 2.75
N ARG A 246 -28.93 5.05 1.53
CA ARG A 246 -27.82 4.13 1.23
C ARG A 246 -26.50 4.66 1.79
N VAL A 247 -26.15 5.91 1.47
CA VAL A 247 -24.90 6.54 1.90
C VAL A 247 -24.91 6.72 3.41
N ALA A 248 -26.02 7.19 3.98
CA ALA A 248 -26.16 7.34 5.43
C ALA A 248 -26.06 6.00 6.17
N ALA A 249 -26.71 4.93 5.68
CA ALA A 249 -26.63 3.59 6.27
C ALA A 249 -25.20 3.02 6.17
N SER A 250 -24.49 3.22 5.06
CA SER A 250 -23.12 2.76 4.90
C SER A 250 -22.15 3.54 5.80
N ALA A 251 -22.30 4.85 5.92
CA ALA A 251 -21.52 5.66 6.83
C ALA A 251 -21.77 5.27 8.31
N ALA A 252 -23.03 5.04 8.68
CA ALA A 252 -23.38 4.53 10.00
C ALA A 252 -22.77 3.14 10.25
N SER A 253 -22.86 2.23 9.26
CA SER A 253 -22.22 0.91 9.31
C SER A 253 -20.71 1.03 9.52
N ALA A 254 -20.03 1.92 8.79
CA ALA A 254 -18.60 2.16 8.97
C ALA A 254 -18.27 2.57 10.41
N VAL A 255 -18.99 3.54 10.96
CA VAL A 255 -18.77 4.02 12.34
C VAL A 255 -19.03 2.90 13.36
N LEU A 256 -20.13 2.17 13.21
CA LEU A 256 -20.50 1.09 14.13
C LEU A 256 -19.51 -0.08 14.07
N VAL A 257 -19.15 -0.52 12.87
CA VAL A 257 -18.26 -1.68 12.68
C VAL A 257 -16.82 -1.35 13.06
N LEU A 258 -16.30 -0.15 12.71
CA LEU A 258 -14.97 0.29 13.16
C LEU A 258 -14.96 0.57 14.67
N GLY A 259 -16.06 1.04 15.23
CA GLY A 259 -16.23 1.16 16.69
C GLY A 259 -16.22 -0.21 17.37
N ALA A 260 -16.91 -1.20 16.80
CA ALA A 260 -16.90 -2.58 17.27
C ALA A 260 -15.50 -3.21 17.14
N PHE A 261 -14.78 -2.93 16.04
CA PHE A 261 -13.37 -3.32 15.86
C PHE A 261 -12.50 -2.75 16.99
N ALA A 262 -12.58 -1.44 17.23
CA ALA A 262 -11.79 -0.79 18.28
C ALA A 262 -12.14 -1.31 19.69
N TYR A 263 -13.42 -1.62 19.94
CA TYR A 263 -13.85 -2.26 21.18
C TYR A 263 -13.31 -3.68 21.31
N TRP A 264 -13.36 -4.48 20.24
CA TRP A 264 -12.84 -5.85 20.18
C TRP A 264 -11.33 -5.89 20.48
N GLU A 265 -10.53 -5.06 19.77
CA GLU A 265 -9.08 -4.97 19.95
C GLU A 265 -8.65 -4.62 21.39
N ARG A 266 -9.49 -3.87 22.12
CA ARG A 266 -9.24 -3.54 23.54
C ARG A 266 -9.56 -4.69 24.51
N ARG A 267 -10.29 -5.71 24.06
CA ARG A 267 -10.80 -6.79 24.92
C ARG A 267 -10.03 -8.09 24.76
N ILE A 268 -9.43 -8.34 23.61
CA ILE A 268 -8.74 -9.60 23.35
C ILE A 268 -7.31 -9.57 23.93
N PRO A 269 -6.79 -10.73 24.40
CA PRO A 269 -5.45 -10.82 24.98
C PRO A 269 -4.32 -10.52 23.98
N HIS A 270 -4.54 -10.83 22.69
CA HIS A 270 -3.56 -10.68 21.62
C HIS A 270 -4.17 -9.87 20.46
N PRO A 271 -4.28 -8.53 20.63
CA PRO A 271 -4.85 -7.67 19.60
C PRO A 271 -3.97 -7.64 18.35
N MET A 272 -4.57 -7.65 17.15
CA MET A 272 -3.84 -7.44 15.91
C MET A 272 -3.32 -6.00 15.78
N LEU A 273 -4.05 -5.04 16.34
CA LEU A 273 -3.68 -3.63 16.42
C LEU A 273 -3.76 -3.16 17.87
N ASP A 274 -2.62 -3.01 18.51
CA ASP A 274 -2.56 -2.46 19.87
C ASP A 274 -2.87 -0.94 19.83
N LEU A 275 -4.08 -0.59 20.25
CA LEU A 275 -4.55 0.79 20.20
C LEU A 275 -3.79 1.75 21.12
N ASP A 276 -3.02 1.23 22.09
CA ASP A 276 -2.17 2.05 22.95
C ASP A 276 -1.02 2.69 22.18
N PHE A 277 -0.61 2.13 21.03
CA PHE A 277 0.37 2.79 20.17
C PHE A 277 -0.08 4.17 19.69
N PHE A 278 -1.39 4.40 19.53
CA PHE A 278 -1.93 5.70 19.15
C PHE A 278 -1.83 6.78 20.24
N ARG A 279 -1.49 6.41 21.47
CA ARG A 279 -1.14 7.38 22.54
C ARG A 279 0.22 8.01 22.29
N ASN A 280 1.09 7.34 21.53
CA ASN A 280 2.36 7.88 21.12
C ASN A 280 2.17 8.86 19.94
N ARG A 281 2.48 10.14 20.17
CA ARG A 281 2.33 11.19 19.17
C ARG A 281 3.17 10.95 17.91
N ARG A 282 4.37 10.35 18.05
CA ARG A 282 5.22 9.98 16.90
C ARG A 282 4.53 8.93 16.04
N PHE A 283 3.99 7.90 16.66
CA PHE A 283 3.25 6.85 15.97
C PHE A 283 2.06 7.43 15.21
N THR A 284 1.17 8.16 15.90
CA THR A 284 -0.06 8.72 15.33
C THR A 284 0.21 9.68 14.18
N ALA A 285 1.20 10.59 14.34
CA ALA A 285 1.59 11.51 13.27
C ALA A 285 2.14 10.78 12.04
N SER A 286 2.95 9.74 12.25
CA SER A 286 3.53 8.97 11.15
C SER A 286 2.50 8.09 10.44
N VAL A 287 1.53 7.52 11.17
CA VAL A 287 0.38 6.79 10.62
C VAL A 287 -0.45 7.71 9.70
N GLY A 288 -0.86 8.87 10.21
CA GLY A 288 -1.63 9.83 9.42
C GLY A 288 -0.85 10.33 8.19
N GLY A 289 0.43 10.62 8.36
CA GLY A 289 1.31 11.04 7.27
C GLY A 289 1.47 9.98 6.19
N LEU A 290 1.69 8.71 6.57
CA LEU A 290 1.86 7.61 5.62
C LEU A 290 0.58 7.36 4.81
N VAL A 291 -0.59 7.36 5.48
CA VAL A 291 -1.89 7.25 4.80
C VAL A 291 -2.07 8.38 3.79
N LEU A 292 -1.70 9.63 4.13
CA LEU A 292 -1.89 10.76 3.24
C LEU A 292 -0.89 10.79 2.06
N ILE A 293 0.34 10.32 2.23
CA ILE A 293 1.28 10.17 1.10
C ILE A 293 0.77 9.12 0.11
N THR A 294 0.36 7.97 0.60
CA THR A 294 -0.16 6.90 -0.26
C THR A 294 -1.52 7.24 -0.87
N PHE A 295 -2.36 8.00 -0.15
CA PHE A 295 -3.58 8.62 -0.66
C PHE A 295 -3.30 9.52 -1.87
N GLY A 296 -2.35 10.44 -1.74
CA GLY A 296 -1.99 11.34 -2.83
C GLY A 296 -1.44 10.59 -4.04
N MET A 297 -0.58 9.61 -3.81
CA MET A 297 0.01 8.78 -4.87
C MET A 297 -1.03 7.92 -5.60
N GLY A 298 -1.85 7.16 -4.85
CA GLY A 298 -2.86 6.26 -5.43
C GLY A 298 -3.94 7.02 -6.19
N GLY A 299 -4.44 8.12 -5.60
CA GLY A 299 -5.43 8.96 -6.24
C GLY A 299 -4.89 9.68 -7.49
N ALA A 300 -3.66 10.20 -7.45
CA ALA A 300 -3.02 10.83 -8.60
C ALA A 300 -2.85 9.84 -9.77
N LEU A 301 -2.38 8.62 -9.52
CA LEU A 301 -2.22 7.59 -10.56
C LEU A 301 -3.57 7.23 -11.18
N PHE A 302 -4.60 7.03 -10.35
CA PHE A 302 -5.95 6.73 -10.81
C PHE A 302 -6.49 7.80 -11.77
N LEU A 303 -6.40 9.07 -11.36
CA LEU A 303 -6.90 10.19 -12.14
C LEU A 303 -6.07 10.45 -13.40
N LEU A 304 -4.75 10.42 -13.25
CA LEU A 304 -3.83 10.73 -14.33
C LEU A 304 -3.87 9.71 -15.47
N THR A 305 -4.00 8.43 -15.15
CA THR A 305 -4.09 7.38 -16.17
C THR A 305 -5.32 7.59 -17.07
N GLN A 306 -6.43 7.97 -16.49
CA GLN A 306 -7.64 8.29 -17.24
C GLN A 306 -7.47 9.57 -18.07
N TYR A 307 -6.87 10.61 -17.52
CA TYR A 307 -6.57 11.85 -18.23
C TYR A 307 -5.68 11.62 -19.45
N LEU A 308 -4.58 10.87 -19.28
CA LEU A 308 -3.64 10.56 -20.36
C LEU A 308 -4.32 9.80 -21.51
N GLN A 309 -5.21 8.85 -21.21
CA GLN A 309 -5.82 8.00 -22.23
C GLN A 309 -7.12 8.57 -22.80
N PHE A 310 -7.98 9.18 -21.98
CA PHE A 310 -9.28 9.68 -22.45
C PHE A 310 -9.24 11.11 -22.95
N VAL A 311 -8.45 11.98 -22.33
CA VAL A 311 -8.38 13.40 -22.67
C VAL A 311 -7.26 13.68 -23.67
N LEU A 312 -6.03 13.17 -23.39
CA LEU A 312 -4.90 13.34 -24.29
C LEU A 312 -4.81 12.31 -25.42
N GLY A 313 -5.63 11.24 -25.37
CA GLY A 313 -5.73 10.24 -26.43
C GLY A 313 -4.53 9.29 -26.54
N TYR A 314 -3.67 9.21 -25.52
CA TYR A 314 -2.52 8.30 -25.55
C TYR A 314 -2.94 6.85 -25.47
N GLY A 315 -2.23 5.97 -26.20
CA GLY A 315 -2.40 4.53 -26.06
C GLY A 315 -1.95 4.02 -24.69
N PRO A 316 -2.36 2.81 -24.29
CA PRO A 316 -2.03 2.26 -22.96
C PRO A 316 -0.53 2.20 -22.69
N LEU A 317 0.28 1.77 -23.66
CA LEU A 317 1.75 1.72 -23.52
C LEU A 317 2.36 3.11 -23.36
N GLU A 318 1.89 4.07 -24.14
CA GLU A 318 2.37 5.45 -24.06
C GLU A 318 1.98 6.09 -22.73
N ALA A 319 0.75 5.89 -22.25
CA ALA A 319 0.31 6.32 -20.93
C ALA A 319 1.17 5.71 -19.81
N GLY A 320 1.47 4.39 -19.91
CA GLY A 320 2.38 3.72 -18.99
C GLY A 320 3.79 4.31 -18.97
N LEU A 321 4.37 4.56 -20.15
CA LEU A 321 5.67 5.22 -20.28
C LEU A 321 5.66 6.65 -19.69
N ARG A 322 4.57 7.39 -19.88
CA ARG A 322 4.42 8.76 -19.41
C ARG A 322 4.18 8.84 -17.90
N THR A 323 3.72 7.78 -17.24
CA THR A 323 3.63 7.70 -15.77
C THR A 323 4.92 7.19 -15.11
N ALA A 324 5.79 6.50 -15.86
CA ALA A 324 7.05 5.93 -15.36
C ALA A 324 7.99 6.94 -14.66
N PRO A 325 8.09 8.23 -15.03
CA PRO A 325 8.96 9.19 -14.34
C PRO A 325 8.73 9.29 -12.84
N MET A 326 7.48 9.12 -12.36
CA MET A 326 7.18 9.09 -10.93
C MET A 326 7.90 7.93 -10.24
N ALA A 327 7.73 6.71 -10.76
CA ALA A 327 8.35 5.52 -10.20
C ALA A 327 9.88 5.56 -10.31
N LEU A 328 10.40 6.02 -11.45
CA LEU A 328 11.84 6.19 -11.67
C LEU A 328 12.46 7.19 -10.69
N THR A 329 11.74 8.27 -10.35
CA THR A 329 12.19 9.24 -9.35
C THR A 329 12.28 8.60 -7.96
N VAL A 330 11.27 7.81 -7.57
CA VAL A 330 11.29 7.06 -6.29
C VAL A 330 12.49 6.11 -6.26
N VAL A 331 12.68 5.31 -7.31
CA VAL A 331 13.78 4.35 -7.40
C VAL A 331 15.13 5.08 -7.36
N ALA A 332 15.32 6.12 -8.16
CA ALA A 332 16.58 6.85 -8.25
C ALA A 332 16.97 7.49 -6.92
N LEU A 333 16.06 8.19 -6.24
CA LEU A 333 16.34 8.85 -4.98
C LEU A 333 16.60 7.86 -3.82
N ASN A 334 15.91 6.73 -3.79
CA ASN A 334 16.14 5.69 -2.79
C ASN A 334 17.43 4.90 -3.07
N PHE A 335 17.67 4.49 -4.33
CA PHE A 335 18.83 3.69 -4.70
C PHE A 335 20.14 4.46 -4.54
N THR A 336 20.17 5.75 -4.90
CA THR A 336 21.35 6.62 -4.70
C THR A 336 21.58 7.01 -3.25
N GLY A 337 20.62 6.72 -2.36
CA GLY A 337 20.64 7.12 -0.96
C GLY A 337 20.52 8.62 -0.72
N VAL A 338 20.18 9.42 -1.74
CA VAL A 338 20.01 10.88 -1.61
C VAL A 338 18.88 11.20 -0.65
N ALA A 339 17.74 10.51 -0.75
CA ALA A 339 16.60 10.70 0.15
C ALA A 339 17.00 10.40 1.60
N ALA A 340 17.73 9.31 1.86
CA ALA A 340 18.20 8.95 3.19
C ALA A 340 19.20 9.98 3.76
N LYS A 341 20.15 10.45 2.94
CA LYS A 341 21.12 11.49 3.36
C LYS A 341 20.43 12.81 3.70
N TRP A 342 19.43 13.22 2.93
CA TRP A 342 18.65 14.41 3.23
C TRP A 342 17.86 14.26 4.51
N SER A 343 17.16 13.14 4.68
CA SER A 343 16.38 12.85 5.88
C SER A 343 17.26 12.81 7.14
N ALA A 344 18.47 12.23 7.05
CA ALA A 344 19.43 12.21 8.16
C ALA A 344 19.90 13.60 8.57
N ARG A 345 20.09 14.53 7.59
CA ARG A 345 20.52 15.91 7.88
C ARG A 345 19.41 16.80 8.43
N MET A 346 18.18 16.64 7.94
CA MET A 346 17.06 17.51 8.30
C MET A 346 16.29 17.02 9.55
N GLY A 347 16.42 15.74 9.89
CA GLY A 347 15.63 15.09 10.93
C GLY A 347 14.19 14.74 10.47
N SER A 348 13.54 13.86 11.23
CA SER A 348 12.23 13.28 10.85
C SER A 348 11.13 14.31 10.61
N PRO A 349 10.89 15.33 11.48
CA PRO A 349 9.77 16.26 11.27
C PRO A 349 9.89 17.08 9.98
N ARG A 350 11.11 17.58 9.68
CA ARG A 350 11.35 18.37 8.45
C ARG A 350 11.30 17.51 7.20
N SER A 351 11.77 16.26 7.27
CA SER A 351 11.72 15.32 6.13
C SER A 351 10.29 14.95 5.78
N ILE A 352 9.44 14.71 6.77
CA ILE A 352 8.01 14.45 6.56
C ILE A 352 7.33 15.68 5.97
N GLY A 353 7.56 16.87 6.55
CA GLY A 353 7.03 18.13 6.01
C GLY A 353 7.45 18.37 4.56
N LEU A 354 8.73 18.18 4.23
CA LEU A 354 9.24 18.30 2.86
C LEU A 354 8.61 17.27 1.91
N GLY A 355 8.54 15.99 2.32
CA GLY A 355 7.95 14.93 1.51
C GLY A 355 6.50 15.24 1.16
N MET A 356 5.70 15.68 2.14
CA MET A 356 4.30 16.04 1.93
C MET A 356 4.14 17.35 1.15
N ALA A 357 5.01 18.33 1.34
CA ALA A 357 5.03 19.56 0.55
C ALA A 357 5.36 19.29 -0.94
N LEU A 358 6.34 18.43 -1.22
CA LEU A 358 6.66 17.98 -2.58
C LEU A 358 5.50 17.22 -3.21
N MET A 359 4.85 16.33 -2.47
CA MET A 359 3.65 15.61 -2.92
C MET A 359 2.54 16.59 -3.27
N ALA A 360 2.22 17.54 -2.38
CA ALA A 360 1.19 18.56 -2.61
C ALA A 360 1.54 19.45 -3.80
N ALA A 361 2.79 19.91 -3.91
CA ALA A 361 3.27 20.69 -5.06
C ALA A 361 3.15 19.91 -6.37
N GLY A 362 3.42 18.61 -6.35
CA GLY A 362 3.23 17.72 -7.50
C GLY A 362 1.76 17.62 -7.94
N LEU A 363 0.85 17.45 -6.99
CA LEU A 363 -0.60 17.43 -7.26
C LEU A 363 -1.07 18.79 -7.82
N VAL A 364 -0.64 19.90 -7.24
CA VAL A 364 -0.93 21.25 -7.74
C VAL A 364 -0.36 21.45 -9.15
N SER A 365 0.89 21.02 -9.40
CA SER A 365 1.53 21.13 -10.71
C SER A 365 0.72 20.41 -11.80
N ILE A 366 0.24 19.19 -11.52
CA ILE A 366 -0.63 18.47 -12.47
C ILE A 366 -1.95 19.23 -12.63
N ALA A 367 -2.56 19.71 -11.55
CA ALA A 367 -3.85 20.40 -11.59
C ALA A 367 -3.78 21.68 -12.46
N THR A 368 -2.76 22.49 -12.28
CA THR A 368 -2.67 23.84 -12.89
C THR A 368 -1.97 23.87 -14.24
N LEU A 369 -1.13 22.87 -14.53
CA LEU A 369 -0.32 22.84 -15.75
C LEU A 369 -0.82 21.84 -16.80
N THR A 370 -2.00 21.27 -16.62
CA THR A 370 -2.62 20.36 -17.61
C THR A 370 -2.82 21.02 -18.97
N GLU A 371 -3.05 22.33 -19.02
CA GLU A 371 -3.16 23.10 -20.28
C GLU A 371 -1.86 23.08 -21.11
N HIS A 372 -0.71 22.87 -20.49
CA HIS A 372 0.59 22.73 -21.14
C HIS A 372 0.87 21.28 -21.61
N GLY A 373 -0.14 20.43 -21.61
CA GLY A 373 -0.04 19.03 -22.00
C GLY A 373 0.86 18.21 -21.06
N TYR A 374 1.61 17.25 -21.61
CA TYR A 374 2.42 16.34 -20.83
C TYR A 374 3.55 17.00 -20.03
N THR A 375 4.09 18.14 -20.48
CA THR A 375 5.21 18.81 -19.80
C THR A 375 4.84 19.24 -18.38
N GLY A 376 3.63 19.78 -18.20
CA GLY A 376 3.12 20.15 -16.87
C GLY A 376 2.90 18.92 -15.97
N THR A 377 2.41 17.84 -16.57
CA THR A 377 2.22 16.55 -15.89
C THR A 377 3.55 15.94 -15.44
N LEU A 378 4.60 16.01 -16.27
CA LEU A 378 5.92 15.45 -15.97
C LEU A 378 6.54 16.05 -14.70
N LEU A 379 6.49 17.38 -14.56
CA LEU A 379 6.98 18.04 -13.34
C LEU A 379 6.25 17.53 -12.10
N GLY A 380 4.91 17.43 -12.18
CA GLY A 380 4.11 16.93 -11.08
C GLY A 380 4.45 15.48 -10.72
N LEU A 381 4.66 14.60 -11.71
CA LEU A 381 5.06 13.21 -11.49
C LEU A 381 6.41 13.10 -10.76
N VAL A 382 7.39 13.90 -11.17
CA VAL A 382 8.71 13.94 -10.51
C VAL A 382 8.57 14.43 -9.07
N LEU A 383 7.77 15.47 -8.83
CA LEU A 383 7.54 16.00 -7.48
C LEU A 383 6.80 15.00 -6.57
N ILE A 384 5.78 14.31 -7.09
CA ILE A 384 5.08 13.24 -6.37
C ILE A 384 6.05 12.10 -6.01
N GLY A 385 6.86 11.66 -6.98
CA GLY A 385 7.89 10.64 -6.76
C GLY A 385 8.92 11.06 -5.71
N ALA A 386 9.41 12.30 -5.77
CA ALA A 386 10.35 12.84 -4.79
C ALA A 386 9.73 12.95 -3.39
N GLY A 387 8.49 13.41 -3.30
CA GLY A 387 7.73 13.48 -2.05
C GLY A 387 7.58 12.11 -1.39
N THR A 388 7.22 11.10 -2.19
CA THR A 388 7.11 9.71 -1.74
C THR A 388 8.46 9.16 -1.28
N ALA A 389 9.54 9.37 -2.04
CA ALA A 389 10.88 8.86 -1.72
C ALA A 389 11.44 9.45 -0.42
N VAL A 390 11.14 10.71 -0.12
CA VAL A 390 11.62 11.38 1.10
C VAL A 390 10.71 11.07 2.30
N GLY A 391 9.39 11.12 2.13
CA GLY A 391 8.44 11.04 3.23
C GLY A 391 8.16 9.61 3.70
N SER A 392 7.87 8.70 2.78
CA SER A 392 7.39 7.35 3.11
C SER A 392 8.38 6.52 3.96
N PRO A 393 9.70 6.46 3.66
CA PRO A 393 10.64 5.71 4.50
C PRO A 393 10.78 6.28 5.91
N VAL A 394 10.74 7.60 6.07
CA VAL A 394 10.85 8.26 7.38
C VAL A 394 9.63 7.97 8.25
N MET A 395 8.43 8.01 7.68
CA MET A 395 7.19 7.66 8.38
C MET A 395 7.15 6.17 8.75
N SER A 396 7.51 5.28 7.81
CA SER A 396 7.61 3.84 8.07
C SER A 396 8.61 3.53 9.18
N HIS A 397 9.78 4.18 9.16
CA HIS A 397 10.77 4.04 10.24
C HIS A 397 10.23 4.55 11.58
N ALA A 398 9.54 5.69 11.60
CA ALA A 398 8.97 6.24 12.84
C ALA A 398 7.85 5.34 13.41
N ILE A 399 7.02 4.71 12.56
CA ILE A 399 6.04 3.71 12.97
C ILE A 399 6.77 2.51 13.59
N MET A 400 7.74 1.93 12.88
CA MET A 400 8.48 0.74 13.33
C MET A 400 9.27 0.98 14.62
N SER A 401 9.89 2.15 14.76
CA SER A 401 10.67 2.50 15.97
C SER A 401 9.80 2.81 17.20
N SER A 402 8.50 3.08 17.00
CA SER A 402 7.53 3.29 18.09
C SER A 402 6.95 1.99 18.65
N ILE A 403 7.25 0.85 18.02
CA ILE A 403 6.74 -0.47 18.39
C ILE A 403 7.87 -1.30 19.01
N PRO A 404 7.62 -2.03 20.12
CA PRO A 404 8.62 -2.92 20.72
C PRO A 404 9.16 -3.94 19.71
N ARG A 405 10.45 -4.27 19.83
CA ARG A 405 11.15 -5.19 18.90
C ARG A 405 10.48 -6.57 18.81
N GLU A 406 9.90 -7.03 19.92
CA GLU A 406 9.17 -8.30 20.02
C GLU A 406 7.91 -8.32 19.14
N LYS A 407 7.33 -7.12 18.85
CA LYS A 407 6.14 -6.92 18.00
C LYS A 407 6.48 -6.36 16.61
N ALA A 408 7.72 -6.47 16.15
CA ALA A 408 8.18 -5.91 14.86
C ALA A 408 7.38 -6.45 13.65
N GLY A 409 6.93 -7.71 13.70
CA GLY A 409 6.04 -8.29 12.68
C GLY A 409 4.70 -7.56 12.58
N ALA A 410 4.08 -7.24 13.74
CA ALA A 410 2.87 -6.44 13.79
C ALA A 410 3.09 -5.03 13.22
N GLY A 411 4.25 -4.41 13.52
CA GLY A 411 4.64 -3.12 12.96
C GLY A 411 4.72 -3.13 11.43
N ALA A 412 5.32 -4.16 10.85
CA ALA A 412 5.38 -4.33 9.40
C ALA A 412 3.99 -4.52 8.80
N GLY A 413 3.12 -5.30 9.45
CA GLY A 413 1.72 -5.47 9.05
C GLY A 413 0.94 -4.16 9.10
N ILE A 414 1.07 -3.36 10.18
CA ILE A 414 0.46 -2.04 10.29
C ILE A 414 0.92 -1.15 9.14
N ASN A 415 2.22 -1.07 8.89
CA ASN A 415 2.78 -0.26 7.79
C ASN A 415 2.21 -0.68 6.43
N GLY A 416 2.12 -1.97 6.14
CA GLY A 416 1.51 -2.51 4.92
C GLY A 416 0.02 -2.16 4.81
N THR A 417 -0.75 -2.34 5.89
CA THR A 417 -2.17 -1.97 5.96
C THR A 417 -2.40 -0.49 5.65
N LEU A 418 -1.58 0.39 6.23
CA LEU A 418 -1.68 1.84 6.02
C LEU A 418 -1.37 2.24 4.58
N ASN A 419 -0.38 1.60 3.95
CA ASN A 419 -0.05 1.85 2.55
C ASN A 419 -1.21 1.47 1.62
N GLU A 420 -1.75 0.26 1.76
CA GLU A 420 -2.85 -0.22 0.92
C GLU A 420 -4.15 0.56 1.16
N PHE A 421 -4.50 0.79 2.43
CA PHE A 421 -5.69 1.56 2.78
C PHE A 421 -5.59 3.01 2.29
N GLY A 422 -4.43 3.66 2.46
CA GLY A 422 -4.21 5.03 2.01
C GLY A 422 -4.35 5.17 0.49
N ALA A 423 -3.77 4.25 -0.28
CA ALA A 423 -3.89 4.26 -1.74
C ALA A 423 -5.34 4.06 -2.20
N GLY A 424 -6.05 3.09 -1.62
CA GLY A 424 -7.46 2.85 -1.89
C GLY A 424 -8.36 4.03 -1.51
N LEU A 425 -8.10 4.65 -0.35
CA LEU A 425 -8.82 5.86 0.09
C LEU A 425 -8.59 7.03 -0.89
N GLY A 426 -7.37 7.16 -1.44
CA GLY A 426 -7.05 8.15 -2.46
C GLY A 426 -7.88 7.97 -3.74
N VAL A 427 -7.97 6.74 -4.24
CA VAL A 427 -8.82 6.40 -5.39
C VAL A 427 -10.30 6.72 -5.10
N ALA A 428 -10.80 6.34 -3.92
CA ALA A 428 -12.19 6.56 -3.56
C ALA A 428 -12.53 8.06 -3.44
N VAL A 429 -11.77 8.81 -2.65
CA VAL A 429 -12.06 10.23 -2.36
C VAL A 429 -11.82 11.10 -3.59
N LEU A 430 -10.65 10.99 -4.22
CA LEU A 430 -10.33 11.85 -5.37
C LEU A 430 -11.21 11.49 -6.59
N GLY A 431 -11.52 10.20 -6.77
CA GLY A 431 -12.48 9.78 -7.79
C GLY A 431 -13.90 10.26 -7.51
N ALA A 432 -14.34 10.27 -6.25
CA ALA A 432 -15.64 10.82 -5.86
C ALA A 432 -15.74 12.34 -6.11
N VAL A 433 -14.67 13.09 -5.81
CA VAL A 433 -14.60 14.53 -6.11
C VAL A 433 -14.65 14.79 -7.61
N LEU A 434 -13.87 14.01 -8.40
CA LEU A 434 -13.95 14.06 -9.87
C LEU A 434 -15.39 13.84 -10.37
N ASN A 435 -16.02 12.76 -9.91
CA ASN A 435 -17.36 12.38 -10.32
C ASN A 435 -18.40 13.46 -9.97
N ALA A 436 -18.35 13.98 -8.74
CA ALA A 436 -19.24 15.05 -8.30
C ALA A 436 -19.11 16.30 -9.17
N ARG A 437 -17.87 16.71 -9.48
CA ARG A 437 -17.61 17.89 -10.31
C ARG A 437 -17.99 17.66 -11.76
N PHE A 438 -17.69 16.50 -12.32
CA PHE A 438 -18.04 16.12 -13.67
C PHE A 438 -19.56 16.10 -13.85
N ALA A 439 -20.31 15.45 -12.97
CA ALA A 439 -21.77 15.39 -13.00
C ALA A 439 -22.45 16.78 -12.88
N ALA A 440 -21.85 17.70 -12.12
CA ALA A 440 -22.34 19.06 -12.01
C ALA A 440 -22.18 19.90 -13.31
N LEU A 441 -21.20 19.55 -14.16
CA LEU A 441 -20.87 20.31 -15.38
C LEU A 441 -21.48 19.68 -16.65
N VAL A 442 -21.76 18.38 -16.63
CA VAL A 442 -22.32 17.63 -17.76
C VAL A 442 -23.65 17.02 -17.33
N PRO A 443 -24.80 17.63 -17.72
CA PRO A 443 -26.13 17.15 -17.32
C PRO A 443 -26.55 15.85 -18.01
N VAL A 444 -25.66 15.19 -18.75
CA VAL A 444 -25.93 13.90 -19.39
C VAL A 444 -25.81 12.80 -18.33
N VAL A 445 -26.83 11.94 -18.27
CA VAL A 445 -26.81 10.72 -17.44
C VAL A 445 -25.85 9.70 -18.09
N ALA A 446 -24.54 9.94 -17.95
CA ALA A 446 -23.52 9.03 -18.43
C ALA A 446 -22.76 8.45 -17.24
N SER A 447 -22.69 7.13 -17.17
CA SER A 447 -22.03 6.38 -16.09
C SER A 447 -20.51 6.56 -16.08
N SER A 448 -19.93 7.04 -17.18
CA SER A 448 -18.47 7.22 -17.32
C SER A 448 -18.13 8.24 -18.42
N LEU A 449 -16.88 8.76 -18.38
CA LEU A 449 -16.37 9.65 -19.43
C LEU A 449 -16.45 9.03 -20.84
N PRO A 450 -16.06 7.76 -21.08
CA PRO A 450 -16.22 7.15 -22.40
C PRO A 450 -17.67 7.08 -22.88
N ALA A 451 -18.62 6.76 -22.00
CA ALA A 451 -20.04 6.73 -22.33
C ALA A 451 -20.54 8.13 -22.72
N ALA A 452 -20.13 9.16 -21.97
CA ALA A 452 -20.42 10.56 -22.31
C ALA A 452 -19.86 10.96 -23.67
N LEU A 453 -18.60 10.60 -23.96
CA LEU A 453 -17.94 10.90 -25.24
C LEU A 453 -18.56 10.13 -26.43
N ALA A 454 -19.01 8.89 -26.21
CA ALA A 454 -19.70 8.09 -27.22
C ALA A 454 -21.08 8.65 -27.55
N ALA A 455 -21.78 9.23 -26.58
CA ALA A 455 -23.07 9.86 -26.73
C ALA A 455 -23.01 11.26 -27.37
N ALA A 456 -21.82 11.87 -27.43
CA ALA A 456 -21.65 13.23 -27.95
C ALA A 456 -21.91 13.31 -29.45
N GLY A 457 -22.90 14.09 -29.85
CA GLY A 457 -23.32 14.28 -31.23
C GLY A 457 -22.49 15.32 -32.01
N SER A 458 -21.61 16.07 -31.35
CA SER A 458 -20.81 17.14 -31.98
C SER A 458 -19.45 17.32 -31.34
N GLU A 459 -18.49 17.90 -32.10
CA GLU A 459 -17.17 18.27 -31.60
C GLU A 459 -17.24 19.28 -30.44
N ARG A 460 -18.21 20.19 -30.46
CA ARG A 460 -18.42 21.13 -29.34
C ARG A 460 -18.85 20.42 -28.07
N GLU A 461 -19.66 19.41 -28.17
CA GLU A 461 -20.11 18.61 -27.05
C GLU A 461 -18.97 17.75 -26.49
N ARG A 462 -18.17 17.13 -27.36
CA ARG A 462 -16.93 16.44 -26.97
C ARG A 462 -15.99 17.35 -26.23
N ALA A 463 -15.72 18.55 -26.76
CA ALA A 463 -14.86 19.55 -26.10
C ALA A 463 -15.44 19.98 -24.74
N ARG A 464 -16.76 20.11 -24.61
CA ARG A 464 -17.41 20.41 -23.32
C ARG A 464 -17.24 19.27 -22.32
N ILE A 465 -17.40 18.02 -22.74
CA ILE A 465 -17.27 16.82 -21.90
C ILE A 465 -15.80 16.68 -21.41
N THR A 466 -14.82 16.82 -22.32
CA THR A 466 -13.39 16.75 -21.94
C THR A 466 -13.00 17.90 -21.03
N GLY A 467 -13.49 19.13 -21.27
CA GLY A 467 -13.27 20.28 -20.40
C GLY A 467 -13.86 20.09 -19.01
N ALA A 468 -15.07 19.52 -18.92
CA ALA A 468 -15.69 19.18 -17.63
C ALA A 468 -14.88 18.13 -16.85
N TYR A 469 -14.34 17.13 -17.56
CA TYR A 469 -13.46 16.13 -16.94
C TYR A 469 -12.16 16.77 -16.45
N SER A 470 -11.52 17.62 -17.25
CA SER A 470 -10.31 18.33 -16.84
C SER A 470 -10.55 19.23 -15.61
N SER A 471 -11.70 19.93 -15.55
CA SER A 471 -12.10 20.70 -14.36
C SER A 471 -12.34 19.81 -13.14
N GLY A 472 -12.89 18.60 -13.32
CA GLY A 472 -13.04 17.60 -12.27
C GLY A 472 -11.68 17.09 -11.77
N LEU A 473 -10.76 16.79 -12.68
CA LEU A 473 -9.39 16.39 -12.39
C LEU A 473 -8.66 17.46 -11.58
N GLU A 474 -8.69 18.71 -12.06
CA GLU A 474 -8.09 19.86 -11.36
C GLU A 474 -8.63 20.00 -9.94
N THR A 475 -9.95 20.04 -9.79
CA THR A 475 -10.61 20.14 -8.47
C THR A 475 -10.17 19.00 -7.55
N SER A 476 -10.14 17.76 -8.05
CA SER A 476 -9.76 16.57 -7.27
C SER A 476 -8.32 16.64 -6.81
N LEU A 477 -7.39 16.99 -7.69
CA LEU A 477 -5.98 17.10 -7.36
C LEU A 477 -5.69 18.25 -6.38
N LEU A 478 -6.40 19.37 -6.49
CA LEU A 478 -6.30 20.47 -5.53
C LEU A 478 -6.83 20.07 -4.15
N VAL A 479 -7.95 19.37 -4.09
CA VAL A 479 -8.47 18.80 -2.82
C VAL A 479 -7.45 17.83 -2.21
N GLY A 480 -6.86 16.95 -3.02
CA GLY A 480 -5.79 16.06 -2.60
C GLY A 480 -4.57 16.80 -2.08
N ALA A 481 -4.13 17.85 -2.79
CA ALA A 481 -3.00 18.70 -2.39
C ALA A 481 -3.24 19.37 -1.04
N VAL A 482 -4.41 19.94 -0.84
CA VAL A 482 -4.80 20.57 0.44
C VAL A 482 -4.81 19.53 1.57
N ALA A 483 -5.41 18.37 1.35
CA ALA A 483 -5.45 17.29 2.35
C ALA A 483 -4.04 16.83 2.76
N VAL A 484 -3.17 16.58 1.77
CA VAL A 484 -1.78 16.16 2.00
C VAL A 484 -0.99 17.27 2.71
N LEU A 485 -1.11 18.52 2.28
CA LEU A 485 -0.37 19.63 2.87
C LEU A 485 -0.79 19.89 4.32
N LEU A 486 -2.10 19.97 4.58
CA LEU A 486 -2.62 20.17 5.95
C LEU A 486 -2.23 19.02 6.87
N GLY A 487 -2.41 17.78 6.41
CA GLY A 487 -1.99 16.60 7.18
C GLY A 487 -0.48 16.56 7.41
N GLY A 488 0.32 17.00 6.44
CA GLY A 488 1.76 17.14 6.56
C GLY A 488 2.18 18.15 7.61
N LEU A 489 1.53 19.30 7.63
CA LEU A 489 1.77 20.33 8.64
C LEU A 489 1.41 19.82 10.04
N ILE A 490 0.27 19.15 10.18
CA ILE A 490 -0.16 18.56 11.44
C ILE A 490 0.84 17.48 11.90
N ALA A 491 1.22 16.56 11.02
CA ALA A 491 2.17 15.49 11.34
C ALA A 491 3.54 16.05 11.73
N ALA A 492 4.07 17.02 10.99
CA ALA A 492 5.33 17.69 11.29
C ALA A 492 5.29 18.44 12.64
N ALA A 493 4.17 19.13 12.93
CA ALA A 493 3.97 19.84 14.21
C ALA A 493 3.89 18.88 15.41
N LEU A 494 3.18 17.77 15.27
CA LEU A 494 3.07 16.74 16.32
C LEU A 494 4.43 16.10 16.61
N LEU A 495 5.19 15.78 15.56
CA LEU A 495 6.55 15.21 15.69
C LEU A 495 7.53 16.20 16.33
N HIS A 496 7.47 17.46 15.93
CA HIS A 496 8.34 18.49 16.52
C HIS A 496 8.07 18.68 18.02
N ARG A 497 6.82 18.60 18.44
CA ARG A 497 6.44 18.63 19.87
C ARG A 497 6.90 17.38 20.62
N ALA A 498 6.83 16.20 19.99
CA ALA A 498 7.32 14.95 20.58
C ALA A 498 8.84 14.99 20.79
N ASP A 499 9.60 15.45 19.78
CA ASP A 499 11.06 15.58 19.86
C ASP A 499 11.52 16.57 20.93
N ARG A 500 10.76 17.64 21.19
CA ARG A 500 11.04 18.58 22.28
C ARG A 500 10.75 18.00 23.65
N GLY A 501 9.67 17.23 23.79
CA GLY A 501 9.34 16.55 25.04
C GLY A 501 10.43 15.54 25.44
N ASP A 502 10.86 14.70 24.49
CA ASP A 502 11.91 13.70 24.75
C ASP A 502 13.25 14.34 25.15
N ARG A 503 13.59 15.53 24.64
CA ARG A 503 14.80 16.26 25.02
C ARG A 503 14.69 16.85 26.42
N ALA A 504 13.57 17.45 26.77
CA ALA A 504 13.32 18.01 28.10
C ALA A 504 13.37 16.92 29.18
N ASP A 505 12.75 15.76 28.93
CA ASP A 505 12.79 14.62 29.83
C ASP A 505 14.20 14.00 29.96
N GLY A 506 15.00 14.06 28.88
CA GLY A 506 16.39 13.61 28.88
C GLY A 506 17.31 14.53 29.70
N GLU A 507 17.15 15.84 29.59
CA GLU A 507 17.90 16.84 30.37
C GLU A 507 17.54 16.76 31.86
N ASP A 508 16.26 16.59 32.21
CA ASP A 508 15.78 16.46 33.59
C ASP A 508 16.30 15.16 34.27
N ARG A 509 16.50 14.09 33.50
CA ARG A 509 17.10 12.84 33.98
C ARG A 509 18.62 12.96 34.15
N ALA A 510 19.31 13.67 33.28
CA ALA A 510 20.73 13.93 33.38
C ALA A 510 21.05 14.78 34.62
N ASP A 511 20.27 15.86 34.86
CA ASP A 511 20.42 16.72 36.05
C ASP A 511 20.14 15.98 37.36
N ARG A 512 19.16 15.07 37.38
CA ARG A 512 18.88 14.24 38.58
C ARG A 512 19.92 13.15 38.80
N GLY A 513 20.57 12.64 37.75
CA GLY A 513 21.65 11.64 37.84
C GLY A 513 22.96 12.23 38.42
N GLU A 514 23.28 13.49 38.10
CA GLU A 514 24.45 14.19 38.62
C GLU A 514 24.29 14.67 40.07
N SER A 515 23.04 14.93 40.53
CA SER A 515 22.76 15.33 41.91
C SER A 515 22.81 14.17 42.93
N GLY A 516 22.63 12.91 42.45
CA GLY A 516 22.66 11.70 43.30
C GLY A 516 24.06 11.13 43.58
N GLY A 517 25.11 11.66 42.95
CA GLY A 517 26.50 11.19 43.10
C GLY A 517 27.40 12.03 44.03
N ARG A 518 26.84 13.00 44.75
CA ARG A 518 27.56 13.93 45.65
C ARG A 518 27.11 13.89 47.10
N THR A 519 26.74 12.73 47.65
CA THR A 519 26.56 12.56 49.10
C THR A 519 27.40 11.40 49.63
#